data_ef7bdb3582f88355206efc9881bbb77f
#
_entry.id   ef7bdb3582f88355206efc9881bbb77f
#
_cell.length_a   1.000
_cell.length_b   1.000
_cell.length_c   1.000
_cell.angle_alpha   90.00
_cell.angle_beta   90.00
_cell.angle_gamma   90.00
#
_symmetry.space_group_name_H-M   'P 1'
#
loop_
_entity.id
_entity.type
_entity.pdbx_description
1 polymer ?
#
loop_
_entity_poly.entity_id
_entity_poly.type
_entity_poly.pdbx_seq_one_letter_code
_entity_poly.pdbx_strand_id
1 'polypeptide(L)'
;MNITRREQLSYLAASPFALASSGGVLSYPKVKVFEAAKIVTMEPSAPSARFVAVANGIILGLGNTLAELEPWTKGRMVELDRRFVSDVLMPGLIDPHVHPMQAAVMLNIPFVAPDDWDLPSGFSKGAQSPEAWRMRIEQELARSQESPFICWGYHELFHGPVDRALLDQIAPNRPVVIWQRSFHDVILNSAAMKAWGFAEKAALDAAVAASKVDPTHVSFSRGLFSESGLLIALAKLRPVILTPEKITRGMAALQAMMRKKGVTTASDMGTGIFAGFDMEAALIKAAFERQAAAARIMLMPMASMVAAETDLDAWYDGIRRKFVGTHVRVDRRVKMLADGAFFALNMRMNAPGYLDGHIGKWITEPPILREQFTRFWSAGFHLHIHVNGDEGLDVVLDELARLPMNRSQTITLEHLGYSTEAQNRRIAKMGLMVSAQPNYIRVLGDVYEREGLGPDRSANINRLGSLERKGVPLGLHSDFNMAPVDPLYLAWIATNRITIGGKVKAPNERLSLDKALRAITIEAAEVIGMDSLVGSVAVGKKADFTVLDRDPYLVGAAKLRELKVKGVVFEGEYTASA
;
A
#
# COMPACT_ATOMS: atom_id res chain seq x y z
N MET A 1 -8.14 26.23 -23.45
CA MET A 1 -9.11 25.82 -24.49
C MET A 1 -9.81 24.57 -24.00
N ASN A 2 -11.11 24.67 -23.76
CA ASN A 2 -11.90 23.50 -23.31
C ASN A 2 -12.17 22.62 -24.52
N ILE A 3 -11.49 21.49 -24.61
CA ILE A 3 -11.77 20.47 -25.63
C ILE A 3 -13.01 19.70 -25.16
N THR A 4 -14.06 19.70 -25.97
CA THR A 4 -15.32 19.02 -25.65
C THR A 4 -15.15 17.49 -25.73
N ARG A 5 -15.99 16.75 -24.97
CA ARG A 5 -16.02 15.27 -24.96
C ARG A 5 -16.15 14.65 -26.36
N ARG A 6 -16.71 15.38 -27.32
CA ARG A 6 -16.87 14.97 -28.72
C ARG A 6 -15.56 15.09 -29.50
N GLU A 7 -14.72 16.08 -29.16
CA GLU A 7 -13.39 16.26 -29.76
C GLU A 7 -12.36 15.26 -29.21
N GLN A 8 -12.47 14.86 -27.92
CA GLN A 8 -11.67 13.77 -27.37
C GLN A 8 -11.98 12.41 -28.04
N LEU A 9 -13.24 12.15 -28.37
CA LEU A 9 -13.63 10.94 -29.10
C LEU A 9 -13.14 10.94 -30.56
N SER A 10 -13.05 12.11 -31.22
CA SER A 10 -12.49 12.23 -32.56
C SER A 10 -10.95 12.09 -32.58
N TYR A 11 -10.25 12.49 -31.53
CA TYR A 11 -8.80 12.25 -31.40
C TYR A 11 -8.46 10.78 -31.14
N LEU A 12 -9.31 10.02 -30.44
CA LEU A 12 -9.15 8.58 -30.25
C LEU A 12 -9.52 7.76 -31.49
N ALA A 13 -10.40 8.29 -32.35
CA ALA A 13 -10.74 7.68 -33.63
C ALA A 13 -9.71 7.98 -34.74
N ALA A 14 -8.83 8.96 -34.54
CA ALA A 14 -7.89 9.48 -35.54
C ALA A 14 -6.42 9.32 -35.12
N SER A 15 -6.06 8.33 -34.31
CA SER A 15 -4.65 7.93 -34.20
C SER A 15 -4.38 6.82 -35.20
N PRO A 16 -3.89 7.16 -36.42
CA PRO A 16 -3.40 6.15 -37.32
C PRO A 16 -2.00 5.77 -36.86
N PHE A 17 -1.80 4.52 -36.59
CA PHE A 17 -0.52 3.93 -36.94
C PHE A 17 -0.41 3.90 -38.48
N ALA A 18 -0.22 5.06 -39.06
CA ALA A 18 0.21 5.19 -40.44
C ALA A 18 1.74 5.25 -40.45
N LEU A 19 2.38 4.10 -40.32
CA LEU A 19 3.68 3.89 -40.95
C LEU A 19 3.39 3.43 -42.37
N ALA A 20 3.34 4.39 -43.28
CA ALA A 20 3.40 4.13 -44.69
C ALA A 20 4.81 3.70 -45.05
N SER A 21 4.99 2.41 -45.35
CA SER A 21 5.94 1.97 -46.37
C SER A 21 5.68 0.50 -46.76
N SER A 22 5.55 0.27 -48.05
CA SER A 22 5.59 -1.02 -48.76
C SER A 22 4.47 -2.01 -48.46
N GLY A 23 3.48 -2.12 -49.32
CA GLY A 23 2.72 -3.30 -49.78
C GLY A 23 2.28 -4.40 -48.81
N GLY A 24 2.20 -4.13 -47.51
CA GLY A 24 1.72 -5.08 -46.50
C GLY A 24 0.22 -4.91 -46.26
N VAL A 25 -0.54 -5.99 -46.32
CA VAL A 25 -1.93 -6.07 -45.86
C VAL A 25 -1.99 -5.51 -44.44
N LEU A 26 -2.78 -4.45 -44.22
CA LEU A 26 -3.03 -3.92 -42.89
C LEU A 26 -3.69 -5.02 -42.05
N SER A 27 -2.91 -5.72 -41.27
CA SER A 27 -3.40 -6.71 -40.31
C SER A 27 -3.95 -5.95 -39.10
N TYR A 28 -5.26 -5.86 -38.99
CA TYR A 28 -5.89 -5.37 -37.78
C TYR A 28 -5.51 -6.28 -36.59
N PRO A 29 -5.21 -5.74 -35.43
CA PRO A 29 -4.91 -6.56 -34.26
C PRO A 29 -6.11 -7.46 -33.94
N LYS A 30 -5.81 -8.71 -33.56
CA LYS A 30 -6.80 -9.68 -33.09
C LYS A 30 -7.59 -9.10 -31.91
N VAL A 31 -8.90 -9.26 -31.95
CA VAL A 31 -9.80 -8.85 -30.86
C VAL A 31 -10.07 -10.08 -29.99
N LYS A 32 -9.78 -10.01 -28.72
CA LYS A 32 -10.19 -11.00 -27.72
C LYS A 32 -11.49 -10.51 -27.07
N VAL A 33 -12.50 -11.36 -27.05
CA VAL A 33 -13.78 -11.07 -26.38
C VAL A 33 -13.90 -12.01 -25.19
N PHE A 34 -13.92 -11.45 -24.00
CA PHE A 34 -14.19 -12.21 -22.78
C PHE A 34 -15.70 -12.27 -22.54
N GLU A 35 -16.24 -13.49 -22.31
CA GLU A 35 -17.59 -13.73 -21.83
C GLU A 35 -17.54 -14.10 -20.36
N ALA A 36 -18.32 -13.39 -19.52
CA ALA A 36 -18.42 -13.65 -18.08
C ALA A 36 -19.89 -13.82 -17.66
N ALA A 37 -20.12 -14.45 -16.48
CA ALA A 37 -21.45 -14.45 -15.87
C ALA A 37 -21.94 -13.02 -15.64
N LYS A 38 -21.03 -12.16 -15.18
CA LYS A 38 -21.23 -10.71 -15.00
C LYS A 38 -19.90 -9.99 -15.05
N ILE A 39 -19.87 -8.81 -15.64
CA ILE A 39 -18.77 -7.86 -15.54
C ILE A 39 -19.27 -6.69 -14.71
N VAL A 40 -18.68 -6.48 -13.53
CA VAL A 40 -18.89 -5.29 -12.71
C VAL A 40 -17.99 -4.19 -13.24
N THR A 41 -18.54 -3.10 -13.72
CA THR A 41 -17.75 -2.09 -14.45
C THR A 41 -17.16 -0.99 -13.59
N MET A 42 -17.77 -0.68 -12.47
CA MET A 42 -17.55 0.54 -11.65
C MET A 42 -17.87 1.85 -12.39
N GLU A 43 -18.60 1.79 -13.50
CA GLU A 43 -19.10 2.94 -14.27
C GLU A 43 -20.57 3.16 -13.96
N PRO A 44 -20.98 4.31 -13.37
CA PRO A 44 -22.39 4.54 -12.99
C PRO A 44 -23.37 4.48 -14.16
N SER A 45 -22.94 4.89 -15.36
CA SER A 45 -23.78 4.90 -16.56
C SER A 45 -24.00 3.51 -17.18
N ALA A 46 -23.15 2.53 -16.85
CA ALA A 46 -23.22 1.18 -17.37
C ALA A 46 -22.65 0.20 -16.30
N PRO A 47 -23.34 -0.02 -15.16
CA PRO A 47 -22.78 -0.66 -13.98
C PRO A 47 -22.43 -2.13 -14.18
N SER A 48 -22.93 -2.77 -15.23
CA SER A 48 -22.59 -4.15 -15.56
C SER A 48 -22.66 -4.43 -17.06
N ALA A 49 -21.90 -5.46 -17.48
CA ALA A 49 -21.93 -6.04 -18.82
C ALA A 49 -21.77 -7.57 -18.71
N ARG A 50 -21.87 -8.26 -19.85
CA ARG A 50 -21.60 -9.70 -19.99
C ARG A 50 -20.37 -9.97 -20.85
N PHE A 51 -20.09 -9.11 -21.79
CA PHE A 51 -19.00 -9.23 -22.76
C PHE A 51 -18.12 -7.99 -22.73
N VAL A 52 -16.81 -8.18 -22.92
CA VAL A 52 -15.84 -7.11 -23.11
C VAL A 52 -14.89 -7.44 -24.25
N ALA A 53 -14.77 -6.54 -25.24
CA ALA A 53 -13.84 -6.67 -26.36
C ALA A 53 -12.52 -5.96 -26.03
N VAL A 54 -11.40 -6.62 -26.25
CA VAL A 54 -10.05 -6.17 -25.92
C VAL A 54 -9.12 -6.35 -27.11
N ALA A 55 -8.26 -5.38 -27.39
CA ALA A 55 -7.13 -5.55 -28.28
C ALA A 55 -5.91 -4.79 -27.73
N ASN A 56 -4.73 -5.37 -27.87
CA ASN A 56 -3.46 -4.80 -27.38
C ASN A 56 -3.53 -4.35 -25.91
N GLY A 57 -4.23 -5.11 -25.06
CA GLY A 57 -4.38 -4.80 -23.63
C GLY A 57 -5.31 -3.64 -23.31
N ILE A 58 -6.07 -3.12 -24.30
CA ILE A 58 -6.99 -1.99 -24.15
C ILE A 58 -8.43 -2.46 -24.38
N ILE A 59 -9.36 -1.98 -23.57
CA ILE A 59 -10.79 -2.22 -23.68
C ILE A 59 -11.32 -1.42 -24.87
N LEU A 60 -11.92 -2.11 -25.86
CA LEU A 60 -12.52 -1.50 -27.04
C LEU A 60 -14.01 -1.23 -26.87
N GLY A 61 -14.73 -2.14 -26.21
CA GLY A 61 -16.16 -2.06 -26.04
C GLY A 61 -16.70 -3.06 -25.03
N LEU A 62 -17.93 -2.79 -24.55
CA LEU A 62 -18.67 -3.64 -23.63
C LEU A 62 -20.08 -3.85 -24.17
N GLY A 63 -20.72 -4.96 -23.79
CA GLY A 63 -22.10 -5.25 -24.14
C GLY A 63 -22.69 -6.40 -23.34
N ASN A 64 -24.01 -6.55 -23.42
CA ASN A 64 -24.74 -7.69 -22.83
C ASN A 64 -24.95 -8.81 -23.84
N THR A 65 -24.74 -8.51 -25.12
CA THR A 65 -24.80 -9.46 -26.24
C THR A 65 -23.56 -9.32 -27.14
N LEU A 66 -23.23 -10.36 -27.89
CA LEU A 66 -22.14 -10.29 -28.89
C LEU A 66 -22.45 -9.30 -30.02
N ALA A 67 -23.75 -9.12 -30.36
CA ALA A 67 -24.17 -8.19 -31.39
C ALA A 67 -23.82 -6.72 -31.02
N GLU A 68 -23.87 -6.37 -29.74
CA GLU A 68 -23.46 -5.03 -29.27
C GLU A 68 -21.96 -4.76 -29.46
N LEU A 69 -21.14 -5.82 -29.63
CA LEU A 69 -19.71 -5.69 -29.89
C LEU A 69 -19.35 -5.63 -31.37
N GLU A 70 -20.35 -5.74 -32.28
CA GLU A 70 -20.11 -5.73 -33.73
C GLU A 70 -19.28 -4.52 -34.23
N PRO A 71 -19.42 -3.29 -33.69
CA PRO A 71 -18.59 -2.15 -34.10
C PRO A 71 -17.07 -2.39 -33.93
N TRP A 72 -16.67 -3.23 -33.01
CA TRP A 72 -15.25 -3.53 -32.72
C TRP A 72 -14.78 -4.88 -33.26
N THR A 73 -15.69 -5.79 -33.63
CA THR A 73 -15.39 -7.17 -34.02
C THR A 73 -15.59 -7.44 -35.52
N LYS A 74 -16.49 -6.70 -36.18
CA LYS A 74 -16.80 -6.89 -37.60
C LYS A 74 -15.57 -6.73 -38.50
N GLY A 75 -15.32 -7.73 -39.32
CA GLY A 75 -14.17 -7.74 -40.24
C GLY A 75 -12.81 -7.95 -39.59
N ARG A 76 -12.77 -8.29 -38.31
CA ARG A 76 -11.53 -8.58 -37.55
C ARG A 76 -11.45 -10.07 -37.17
N MET A 77 -10.23 -10.54 -36.92
CA MET A 77 -10.04 -11.84 -36.29
C MET A 77 -10.47 -11.75 -34.83
N VAL A 78 -11.46 -12.56 -34.43
CA VAL A 78 -12.02 -12.57 -33.08
C VAL A 78 -11.71 -13.88 -32.39
N GLU A 79 -11.22 -13.79 -31.15
CA GLU A 79 -11.11 -14.90 -30.22
C GLU A 79 -12.15 -14.73 -29.12
N LEU A 80 -13.09 -15.67 -29.00
CA LEU A 80 -14.07 -15.67 -27.92
C LEU A 80 -13.55 -16.53 -26.76
N ASP A 81 -13.25 -15.88 -25.65
CA ASP A 81 -12.78 -16.51 -24.42
C ASP A 81 -13.95 -16.72 -23.45
N ARG A 82 -14.34 -17.98 -23.25
CA ARG A 82 -15.45 -18.40 -22.42
C ARG A 82 -15.07 -18.96 -21.06
N ARG A 83 -13.83 -18.78 -20.63
CA ARG A 83 -13.35 -19.30 -19.34
C ARG A 83 -14.13 -18.77 -18.14
N PHE A 84 -14.74 -17.60 -18.26
CA PHE A 84 -15.36 -16.87 -17.15
C PHE A 84 -16.89 -16.87 -17.19
N VAL A 85 -17.54 -17.75 -17.99
CA VAL A 85 -19.00 -17.81 -18.13
C VAL A 85 -19.73 -18.11 -16.81
N SER A 86 -19.04 -18.67 -15.81
CA SER A 86 -19.55 -18.91 -14.46
C SER A 86 -18.95 -17.97 -13.41
N ASP A 87 -18.09 -17.05 -13.80
CA ASP A 87 -17.33 -16.18 -12.91
C ASP A 87 -17.70 -14.71 -13.10
N VAL A 88 -17.33 -13.90 -12.12
CA VAL A 88 -17.54 -12.45 -12.17
C VAL A 88 -16.20 -11.78 -12.45
N LEU A 89 -16.19 -10.91 -13.48
CA LEU A 89 -15.08 -10.00 -13.72
C LEU A 89 -15.38 -8.66 -13.08
N MET A 90 -14.42 -8.10 -12.38
CA MET A 90 -14.45 -6.70 -11.96
C MET A 90 -13.12 -6.04 -12.32
N PRO A 91 -13.01 -4.69 -12.26
CA PRO A 91 -11.72 -4.04 -12.49
C PRO A 91 -10.65 -4.68 -11.63
N GLY A 92 -9.44 -4.82 -12.15
CA GLY A 92 -8.32 -5.30 -11.38
C GLY A 92 -8.19 -4.51 -10.07
N LEU A 93 -8.07 -5.21 -8.95
CA LEU A 93 -8.01 -4.57 -7.64
C LEU A 93 -6.73 -3.74 -7.51
N ILE A 94 -6.83 -2.68 -6.73
CA ILE A 94 -5.74 -1.71 -6.55
C ILE A 94 -5.40 -1.62 -5.06
N ASP A 95 -4.10 -1.71 -4.75
CA ASP A 95 -3.56 -1.34 -3.45
C ASP A 95 -2.75 -0.03 -3.62
N PRO A 96 -3.33 1.12 -3.25
CA PRO A 96 -2.70 2.41 -3.54
C PRO A 96 -1.51 2.77 -2.64
N HIS A 97 -1.13 1.90 -1.69
CA HIS A 97 -0.03 2.17 -0.78
C HIS A 97 0.62 0.86 -0.30
N VAL A 98 1.75 0.52 -0.90
CA VAL A 98 2.61 -0.61 -0.53
C VAL A 98 4.06 -0.15 -0.46
N HIS A 99 4.95 -1.00 0.09
CA HIS A 99 6.39 -0.79 0.14
C HIS A 99 7.12 -2.02 -0.42
N PRO A 100 7.33 -2.12 -1.76
CA PRO A 100 7.86 -3.33 -2.41
C PRO A 100 9.24 -3.76 -1.90
N MET A 101 10.14 -2.82 -1.64
CA MET A 101 11.47 -3.14 -1.11
C MET A 101 11.39 -3.69 0.30
N GLN A 102 10.55 -3.09 1.15
CA GLN A 102 10.27 -3.60 2.50
C GLN A 102 9.62 -4.97 2.44
N ALA A 103 8.62 -5.15 1.56
CA ALA A 103 7.98 -6.43 1.30
C ALA A 103 9.00 -7.50 0.87
N ALA A 104 9.90 -7.15 -0.06
CA ALA A 104 10.93 -8.05 -0.53
C ALA A 104 11.87 -8.54 0.58
N VAL A 105 12.17 -7.70 1.56
CA VAL A 105 12.92 -8.09 2.76
C VAL A 105 12.07 -8.97 3.68
N MET A 106 10.88 -8.49 4.04
CA MET A 106 10.04 -9.12 5.05
C MET A 106 9.52 -10.50 4.63
N LEU A 107 9.16 -10.70 3.37
CA LEU A 107 8.68 -12.00 2.88
C LEU A 107 9.74 -13.13 2.88
N ASN A 108 10.97 -12.82 3.29
CA ASN A 108 12.03 -13.80 3.50
C ASN A 108 12.22 -14.20 4.96
N ILE A 109 11.48 -13.61 5.90
CA ILE A 109 11.62 -13.86 7.34
C ILE A 109 10.28 -14.29 7.96
N PRO A 110 10.30 -15.00 9.10
CA PRO A 110 9.09 -15.36 9.83
C PRO A 110 8.30 -14.15 10.30
N PHE A 111 6.96 -14.25 10.24
CA PHE A 111 6.02 -13.31 10.84
C PHE A 111 5.44 -13.88 12.12
N VAL A 112 5.66 -13.21 13.25
CA VAL A 112 5.02 -13.51 14.53
C VAL A 112 4.35 -12.24 15.04
N ALA A 113 3.16 -11.97 14.48
CA ALA A 113 2.36 -10.77 14.69
C ALA A 113 1.10 -11.07 15.52
N PRO A 114 0.38 -10.06 16.04
CA PRO A 114 -0.87 -10.29 16.80
C PRO A 114 -2.02 -10.86 15.94
N ASP A 115 -2.03 -10.57 14.65
CA ASP A 115 -3.05 -10.98 13.68
C ASP A 115 -2.59 -12.13 12.78
N ASP A 116 -3.56 -12.80 12.16
CA ASP A 116 -3.34 -13.89 11.21
C ASP A 116 -2.82 -13.35 9.87
N TRP A 117 -1.87 -14.06 9.22
CA TRP A 117 -1.31 -13.72 7.93
C TRP A 117 -1.34 -14.90 6.96
N ASP A 118 -1.91 -14.70 5.77
CA ASP A 118 -1.86 -15.63 4.65
C ASP A 118 -0.69 -15.25 3.73
N LEU A 119 0.49 -15.77 4.05
CA LEU A 119 1.74 -15.46 3.35
C LEU A 119 2.03 -16.47 2.23
N PRO A 120 2.86 -16.13 1.23
CA PRO A 120 3.33 -17.09 0.24
C PRO A 120 4.06 -18.31 0.84
N SER A 121 4.69 -18.12 2.01
CA SER A 121 5.37 -19.19 2.76
C SER A 121 4.41 -20.08 3.56
N GLY A 122 3.12 -19.74 3.62
CA GLY A 122 2.09 -20.44 4.38
C GLY A 122 1.35 -19.54 5.37
N PHE A 123 0.34 -20.11 6.02
CA PHE A 123 -0.46 -19.40 7.00
C PHE A 123 0.29 -19.22 8.32
N SER A 124 0.42 -17.97 8.78
CA SER A 124 0.95 -17.62 10.10
C SER A 124 -0.17 -17.20 11.03
N LYS A 125 -0.43 -18.01 12.04
CA LYS A 125 -1.44 -17.74 13.07
C LYS A 125 -1.00 -16.58 13.96
N GLY A 126 -1.89 -15.65 14.27
CA GLY A 126 -1.65 -14.53 15.17
C GLY A 126 -1.34 -14.98 16.61
N ALA A 127 -0.42 -14.27 17.26
CA ALA A 127 -0.07 -14.44 18.65
C ALA A 127 -0.56 -13.21 19.44
N GLN A 128 -1.52 -13.38 20.35
CA GLN A 128 -2.18 -12.27 21.05
C GLN A 128 -1.84 -12.21 22.54
N SER A 129 -0.81 -12.95 22.98
CA SER A 129 -0.30 -12.89 24.36
C SER A 129 1.22 -13.10 24.38
N PRO A 130 1.90 -12.72 25.47
CA PRO A 130 3.33 -12.98 25.66
C PRO A 130 3.70 -14.45 25.51
N GLU A 131 2.91 -15.35 26.07
CA GLU A 131 3.13 -16.80 26.03
C GLU A 131 2.98 -17.36 24.61
N ALA A 132 1.92 -16.94 23.90
CA ALA A 132 1.69 -17.33 22.51
C ALA A 132 2.82 -16.83 21.59
N TRP A 133 3.30 -15.61 21.80
CA TRP A 133 4.41 -15.04 21.06
C TRP A 133 5.71 -15.81 21.30
N ARG A 134 6.05 -16.06 22.56
CA ARG A 134 7.26 -16.83 22.95
C ARG A 134 7.25 -18.23 22.32
N MET A 135 6.15 -18.95 22.47
CA MET A 135 5.99 -20.28 21.86
C MET A 135 6.19 -20.25 20.34
N ARG A 136 5.65 -19.24 19.65
CA ARG A 136 5.82 -19.07 18.21
C ARG A 136 7.26 -18.75 17.83
N ILE A 137 7.96 -17.88 18.56
CA ILE A 137 9.38 -17.59 18.34
C ILE A 137 10.23 -18.86 18.49
N GLU A 138 9.99 -19.64 19.53
CA GLU A 138 10.70 -20.92 19.75
C GLU A 138 10.45 -21.92 18.60
N GLN A 139 9.20 -22.01 18.09
CA GLN A 139 8.87 -22.84 16.94
C GLN A 139 9.56 -22.38 15.65
N GLU A 140 9.57 -21.08 15.36
CA GLU A 140 10.22 -20.54 14.18
C GLU A 140 11.76 -20.66 14.26
N LEU A 141 12.33 -20.48 15.44
CA LEU A 141 13.76 -20.75 15.70
C LEU A 141 14.13 -22.20 15.41
N ALA A 142 13.29 -23.16 15.83
CA ALA A 142 13.55 -24.58 15.60
C ALA A 142 13.47 -24.96 14.11
N ARG A 143 12.66 -24.26 13.33
CA ARG A 143 12.49 -24.51 11.88
C ARG A 143 13.55 -23.83 11.02
N SER A 144 14.08 -22.70 11.48
CA SER A 144 15.01 -21.88 10.70
C SER A 144 16.46 -22.29 10.91
N GLN A 145 17.24 -22.30 9.82
CA GLN A 145 18.71 -22.45 9.86
C GLN A 145 19.45 -21.11 9.66
N GLU A 146 18.70 -20.01 9.42
CA GLU A 146 19.29 -18.70 9.16
C GLU A 146 20.03 -18.15 10.39
N SER A 147 21.17 -17.53 10.18
CA SER A 147 21.94 -16.86 11.23
C SER A 147 22.44 -15.49 10.71
N PRO A 148 22.01 -14.39 11.32
CA PRO A 148 21.10 -14.30 12.46
C PRO A 148 19.69 -14.77 12.13
N PHE A 149 18.97 -15.30 13.13
CA PHE A 149 17.53 -15.47 13.04
C PHE A 149 16.88 -14.09 13.15
N ILE A 150 16.12 -13.70 12.14
CA ILE A 150 15.40 -12.43 12.09
C ILE A 150 13.92 -12.75 12.03
N CYS A 151 13.11 -12.11 12.89
CA CYS A 151 11.66 -12.26 12.91
C CYS A 151 10.98 -10.90 13.00
N TRP A 152 9.89 -10.72 12.27
CA TRP A 152 9.08 -9.49 12.29
C TRP A 152 7.72 -9.71 12.94
N GLY A 153 7.15 -8.63 13.48
CA GLY A 153 5.76 -8.57 13.92
C GLY A 153 5.58 -8.38 15.43
N TYR A 154 6.66 -8.31 16.20
CA TYR A 154 6.59 -8.00 17.62
C TYR A 154 5.82 -6.69 17.86
N HIS A 155 4.92 -6.70 18.85
CA HIS A 155 4.16 -5.53 19.29
C HIS A 155 3.98 -5.59 20.81
N GLU A 156 4.53 -4.61 21.53
CA GLU A 156 4.62 -4.63 23.01
C GLU A 156 3.25 -4.77 23.69
N LEU A 157 2.21 -4.07 23.18
CA LEU A 157 0.86 -4.10 23.76
C LEU A 157 0.15 -5.46 23.68
N PHE A 158 0.66 -6.39 22.88
CA PHE A 158 0.15 -7.78 22.79
C PHE A 158 1.12 -8.78 23.41
N HIS A 159 2.40 -8.58 23.18
CA HIS A 159 3.43 -9.57 23.49
C HIS A 159 4.17 -9.27 24.80
N GLY A 160 3.81 -8.16 25.47
CA GLY A 160 4.54 -7.68 26.64
C GLY A 160 5.94 -7.16 26.29
N PRO A 161 6.72 -6.73 27.29
CA PRO A 161 8.07 -6.23 27.07
C PRO A 161 9.00 -7.34 26.62
N VAL A 162 9.73 -7.11 25.52
CA VAL A 162 10.81 -7.98 25.04
C VAL A 162 12.13 -7.22 25.16
N ASP A 163 13.14 -7.90 25.69
CA ASP A 163 14.47 -7.37 25.85
C ASP A 163 15.54 -8.43 25.58
N ARG A 164 16.78 -8.01 25.64
CA ARG A 164 17.96 -8.85 25.49
C ARG A 164 17.93 -10.07 26.43
N ALA A 165 17.54 -9.86 27.71
CA ALA A 165 17.55 -10.92 28.71
C ALA A 165 16.53 -12.02 28.42
N LEU A 166 15.33 -11.65 27.98
CA LEU A 166 14.31 -12.61 27.53
C LEU A 166 14.78 -13.37 26.29
N LEU A 167 15.37 -12.69 25.32
CA LEU A 167 15.88 -13.34 24.10
C LEU A 167 17.08 -14.25 24.38
N ASP A 168 17.91 -13.94 25.37
CA ASP A 168 19.00 -14.82 25.84
C ASP A 168 18.47 -16.12 26.48
N GLN A 169 17.33 -16.06 27.18
CA GLN A 169 16.66 -17.26 27.69
C GLN A 169 16.12 -18.16 26.57
N ILE A 170 15.60 -17.56 25.51
CA ILE A 170 15.04 -18.28 24.35
C ILE A 170 16.14 -18.88 23.48
N ALA A 171 17.22 -18.14 23.23
CA ALA A 171 18.30 -18.55 22.33
C ALA A 171 19.66 -18.01 22.78
N PRO A 172 20.31 -18.62 23.80
CA PRO A 172 21.53 -18.10 24.41
C PRO A 172 22.74 -18.04 23.45
N ASN A 173 22.81 -18.99 22.51
CA ASN A 173 24.00 -19.18 21.66
C ASN A 173 23.75 -18.83 20.17
N ARG A 174 22.53 -18.53 19.78
CA ARG A 174 22.17 -18.19 18.39
C ARG A 174 21.83 -16.71 18.29
N PRO A 175 22.41 -15.96 17.33
CA PRO A 175 22.04 -14.57 17.10
C PRO A 175 20.56 -14.44 16.73
N VAL A 176 19.80 -13.64 17.51
CA VAL A 176 18.37 -13.36 17.32
C VAL A 176 18.16 -11.85 17.19
N VAL A 177 17.37 -11.49 16.20
CA VAL A 177 16.95 -10.13 15.91
C VAL A 177 15.41 -10.10 15.81
N ILE A 178 14.77 -9.39 16.70
CA ILE A 178 13.32 -9.17 16.68
C ILE A 178 13.04 -7.78 16.14
N TRP A 179 12.29 -7.71 15.04
CA TRP A 179 11.89 -6.45 14.42
C TRP A 179 10.46 -6.13 14.84
N GLN A 180 10.28 -4.95 15.45
CA GLN A 180 8.97 -4.48 15.86
C GLN A 180 8.08 -4.23 14.63
N ARG A 181 6.78 -4.42 14.80
CA ARG A 181 5.80 -4.29 13.73
C ARG A 181 5.79 -2.92 13.07
N SER A 182 6.05 -1.85 13.82
CA SER A 182 6.10 -0.48 13.30
C SER A 182 7.35 -0.14 12.50
N PHE A 183 8.35 -1.01 12.50
CA PHE A 183 9.70 -0.77 11.95
C PHE A 183 10.55 0.27 12.71
N HIS A 184 10.06 0.80 13.81
CA HIS A 184 10.80 1.79 14.61
C HIS A 184 11.79 1.18 15.60
N ASP A 185 11.69 -0.13 15.90
CA ASP A 185 12.54 -0.79 16.88
C ASP A 185 13.08 -2.13 16.38
N VAL A 186 14.32 -2.42 16.76
CA VAL A 186 14.97 -3.71 16.62
C VAL A 186 15.54 -4.12 17.96
N ILE A 187 15.30 -5.36 18.41
CA ILE A 187 15.77 -5.90 19.68
C ILE A 187 16.67 -7.11 19.42
N LEU A 188 17.82 -7.13 20.05
CA LEU A 188 18.86 -8.14 19.88
C LEU A 188 19.13 -8.90 21.18
N ASN A 189 19.40 -10.21 21.06
CA ASN A 189 19.99 -10.97 22.14
C ASN A 189 21.52 -10.76 22.25
N SER A 190 22.14 -11.29 23.28
CA SER A 190 23.59 -11.18 23.53
C SER A 190 24.44 -11.78 22.43
N ALA A 191 23.99 -12.88 21.83
CA ALA A 191 24.71 -13.52 20.72
C ALA A 191 24.70 -12.62 19.46
N ALA A 192 23.58 -11.93 19.15
CA ALA A 192 23.51 -10.99 18.05
C ALA A 192 24.35 -9.73 18.33
N MET A 193 24.27 -9.18 19.54
CA MET A 193 25.12 -8.05 19.96
C MET A 193 26.60 -8.38 19.78
N LYS A 194 27.04 -9.55 20.23
CA LYS A 194 28.43 -10.03 20.06
C LYS A 194 28.79 -10.16 18.57
N ALA A 195 27.94 -10.80 17.78
CA ALA A 195 28.17 -10.98 16.33
C ALA A 195 28.30 -9.64 15.57
N TRP A 196 27.65 -8.58 16.06
CA TRP A 196 27.74 -7.23 15.47
C TRP A 196 28.90 -6.39 16.02
N GLY A 197 29.72 -6.95 16.94
CA GLY A 197 30.86 -6.27 17.55
C GLY A 197 30.50 -5.44 18.78
N PHE A 198 29.32 -5.64 19.37
CA PHE A 198 28.82 -4.91 20.54
C PHE A 198 28.77 -5.83 21.79
N ALA A 199 29.79 -6.68 21.97
CA ALA A 199 29.87 -7.53 23.15
C ALA A 199 29.91 -6.70 24.44
N GLU A 200 30.60 -5.57 24.40
CA GLU A 200 30.77 -4.64 25.50
C GLU A 200 30.08 -3.31 25.22
N LYS A 201 29.56 -2.68 26.30
CA LYS A 201 28.86 -1.38 26.19
C LYS A 201 29.72 -0.31 25.53
N ALA A 202 31.00 -0.25 25.83
CA ALA A 202 31.93 0.73 25.27
C ALA A 202 32.02 0.67 23.74
N ALA A 203 31.94 -0.53 23.14
CA ALA A 203 31.94 -0.68 21.69
C ALA A 203 30.66 -0.13 21.05
N LEU A 204 29.52 -0.33 21.70
CA LEU A 204 28.25 0.26 21.25
C LEU A 204 28.24 1.78 21.41
N ASP A 205 28.72 2.31 22.55
CA ASP A 205 28.80 3.76 22.79
C ASP A 205 29.70 4.45 21.73
N ALA A 206 30.79 3.81 21.34
CA ALA A 206 31.66 4.31 20.26
C ALA A 206 30.95 4.32 18.91
N ALA A 207 30.14 3.29 18.60
CA ALA A 207 29.35 3.24 17.37
C ALA A 207 28.24 4.30 17.35
N VAL A 208 27.58 4.56 18.48
CA VAL A 208 26.59 5.64 18.65
C VAL A 208 27.22 7.00 18.37
N ALA A 209 28.36 7.28 18.98
CA ALA A 209 29.08 8.54 18.78
C ALA A 209 29.53 8.72 17.31
N ALA A 210 30.06 7.67 16.68
CA ALA A 210 30.51 7.71 15.28
C ALA A 210 29.36 7.94 14.30
N SER A 211 28.19 7.36 14.59
CA SER A 211 26.99 7.46 13.74
C SER A 211 26.18 8.73 13.97
N LYS A 212 26.52 9.54 14.98
CA LYS A 212 25.81 10.78 15.38
C LYS A 212 24.31 10.53 15.65
N VAL A 213 23.96 9.35 16.14
CA VAL A 213 22.59 9.03 16.56
C VAL A 213 22.34 9.49 17.99
N ASP A 214 21.08 9.72 18.35
CA ASP A 214 20.71 10.07 19.71
C ASP A 214 21.00 8.88 20.64
N PRO A 215 21.85 9.06 21.69
CA PRO A 215 22.18 7.98 22.61
C PRO A 215 20.96 7.38 23.34
N THR A 216 19.88 8.14 23.51
CA THR A 216 18.63 7.67 24.13
C THR A 216 17.87 6.67 23.26
N HIS A 217 18.18 6.61 21.98
CA HIS A 217 17.59 5.69 21.03
C HIS A 217 18.30 4.32 20.97
N VAL A 218 19.30 4.10 21.83
CA VAL A 218 20.03 2.82 21.90
C VAL A 218 20.17 2.39 23.37
N SER A 219 19.83 1.14 23.67
CA SER A 219 19.97 0.57 25.00
C SER A 219 20.74 -0.73 24.98
N PHE A 220 21.96 -0.72 25.50
CA PHE A 220 22.81 -1.91 25.62
C PHE A 220 22.18 -3.00 26.49
N SER A 221 21.60 -2.63 27.64
CA SER A 221 21.00 -3.57 28.57
C SER A 221 19.77 -4.26 27.99
N ARG A 222 18.95 -3.51 27.23
CA ARG A 222 17.76 -4.05 26.56
C ARG A 222 18.07 -4.68 25.19
N GLY A 223 19.27 -4.48 24.62
CA GLY A 223 19.58 -4.85 23.24
C GLY A 223 18.74 -4.07 22.21
N LEU A 224 18.22 -2.90 22.59
CA LEU A 224 17.27 -2.11 21.81
C LEU A 224 17.97 -1.06 20.95
N PHE A 225 17.54 -0.97 19.69
CA PHE A 225 17.86 0.09 18.74
C PHE A 225 16.54 0.66 18.22
N SER A 226 16.25 1.90 18.56
CA SER A 226 15.01 2.61 18.18
C SER A 226 15.33 3.86 17.37
N GLU A 227 14.34 4.36 16.60
CA GLU A 227 14.40 5.61 15.86
C GLU A 227 15.74 5.82 15.13
N SER A 228 16.53 6.87 15.46
CA SER A 228 17.85 7.09 14.84
C SER A 228 18.85 5.96 15.13
N GLY A 229 18.70 5.24 16.25
CA GLY A 229 19.50 4.06 16.58
C GLY A 229 19.38 2.93 15.57
N LEU A 230 18.25 2.86 14.83
CA LEU A 230 18.06 1.91 13.73
C LEU A 230 19.12 2.03 12.64
N LEU A 231 19.73 3.20 12.43
CA LEU A 231 20.80 3.36 11.45
C LEU A 231 21.98 2.41 11.73
N ILE A 232 22.31 2.21 13.01
CA ILE A 232 23.37 1.26 13.44
C ILE A 232 22.93 -0.18 13.15
N ALA A 233 21.69 -0.54 13.54
CA ALA A 233 21.14 -1.88 13.31
C ALA A 233 21.03 -2.20 11.81
N LEU A 234 20.50 -1.27 11.00
CA LEU A 234 20.35 -1.45 9.56
C LEU A 234 21.70 -1.57 8.84
N ALA A 235 22.74 -0.85 9.28
CA ALA A 235 24.09 -1.01 8.73
C ALA A 235 24.61 -2.46 8.87
N LYS A 236 24.23 -3.15 9.96
CA LYS A 236 24.59 -4.55 10.21
C LYS A 236 23.64 -5.54 9.51
N LEU A 237 22.37 -5.18 9.37
CA LEU A 237 21.35 -6.02 8.73
C LEU A 237 21.43 -6.01 7.19
N ARG A 238 21.70 -4.87 6.57
CA ARG A 238 21.71 -4.71 5.11
C ARG A 238 22.47 -5.81 4.36
N PRO A 239 23.71 -6.19 4.72
CA PRO A 239 24.43 -7.27 4.03
C PRO A 239 23.73 -8.64 4.10
N VAL A 240 22.88 -8.85 5.11
CA VAL A 240 22.17 -10.10 5.32
C VAL A 240 20.80 -10.12 4.63
N ILE A 241 20.08 -9.00 4.64
CA ILE A 241 18.69 -8.92 4.15
C ILE A 241 18.57 -8.42 2.71
N LEU A 242 19.56 -7.67 2.20
CA LEU A 242 19.53 -7.08 0.85
C LEU A 242 20.39 -7.86 -0.17
N THR A 243 20.54 -9.18 0.00
CA THR A 243 21.23 -9.96 -1.03
C THR A 243 20.37 -10.05 -2.30
N PRO A 244 20.98 -10.12 -3.51
CA PRO A 244 20.24 -10.20 -4.77
C PRO A 244 19.23 -11.35 -4.80
N GLU A 245 19.58 -12.51 -4.22
CA GLU A 245 18.74 -13.69 -4.15
C GLU A 245 17.51 -13.44 -3.26
N LYS A 246 17.70 -12.84 -2.07
CA LYS A 246 16.60 -12.51 -1.14
C LYS A 246 15.67 -11.47 -1.73
N ILE A 247 16.20 -10.42 -2.33
CA ILE A 247 15.39 -9.39 -2.99
C ILE A 247 14.59 -9.99 -4.16
N THR A 248 15.23 -10.79 -5.02
CA THR A 248 14.54 -11.43 -6.14
C THR A 248 13.42 -12.36 -5.66
N ARG A 249 13.68 -13.20 -4.65
CA ARG A 249 12.70 -14.12 -4.07
C ARG A 249 11.55 -13.37 -3.39
N GLY A 250 11.86 -12.33 -2.62
CA GLY A 250 10.86 -11.54 -1.92
C GLY A 250 9.97 -10.73 -2.86
N MET A 251 10.53 -10.15 -3.94
CA MET A 251 9.74 -9.49 -4.98
C MET A 251 8.80 -10.47 -5.70
N ALA A 252 9.29 -11.68 -6.02
CA ALA A 252 8.44 -12.72 -6.62
C ALA A 252 7.32 -13.16 -5.65
N ALA A 253 7.61 -13.24 -4.35
CA ALA A 253 6.63 -13.55 -3.32
C ALA A 253 5.55 -12.45 -3.20
N LEU A 254 5.94 -11.17 -3.24
CA LEU A 254 4.99 -10.04 -3.27
C LEU A 254 4.07 -10.12 -4.49
N GLN A 255 4.62 -10.35 -5.68
CA GLN A 255 3.84 -10.46 -6.91
C GLN A 255 2.88 -11.65 -6.88
N ALA A 256 3.31 -12.80 -6.34
CA ALA A 256 2.43 -13.96 -6.14
C ALA A 256 1.29 -13.63 -5.16
N MET A 257 1.57 -12.88 -4.08
CA MET A 257 0.56 -12.43 -3.13
C MET A 257 -0.42 -11.44 -3.78
N MET A 258 0.07 -10.44 -4.53
CA MET A 258 -0.77 -9.51 -5.29
C MET A 258 -1.71 -10.27 -6.24
N ARG A 259 -1.19 -11.19 -7.04
CA ARG A 259 -1.98 -12.03 -7.97
C ARG A 259 -3.01 -12.88 -7.24
N LYS A 260 -2.63 -13.56 -6.14
CA LYS A 260 -3.52 -14.36 -5.29
C LYS A 260 -4.70 -13.55 -4.75
N LYS A 261 -4.48 -12.25 -4.53
CA LYS A 261 -5.48 -11.33 -3.96
C LYS A 261 -6.12 -10.40 -5.01
N GLY A 262 -5.86 -10.64 -6.29
CA GLY A 262 -6.50 -9.93 -7.40
C GLY A 262 -5.94 -8.54 -7.68
N VAL A 263 -4.80 -8.18 -7.11
CA VAL A 263 -4.19 -6.85 -7.29
C VAL A 263 -3.43 -6.81 -8.61
N THR A 264 -3.84 -5.92 -9.51
CA THR A 264 -3.18 -5.66 -10.80
C THR A 264 -2.47 -4.30 -10.84
N THR A 265 -2.72 -3.45 -9.86
CA THR A 265 -2.08 -2.14 -9.76
C THR A 265 -1.75 -1.83 -8.30
N ALA A 266 -0.54 -1.33 -8.05
CA ALA A 266 -0.12 -0.86 -6.74
C ALA A 266 0.65 0.47 -6.84
N SER A 267 0.87 1.11 -5.67
CA SER A 267 1.76 2.27 -5.59
C SER A 267 2.78 2.09 -4.48
N ASP A 268 4.06 2.24 -4.80
CA ASP A 268 5.14 2.29 -3.81
C ASP A 268 5.18 3.68 -3.17
N MET A 269 4.66 3.79 -1.97
CA MET A 269 4.48 5.04 -1.22
C MET A 269 5.73 5.46 -0.43
N GLY A 270 6.91 5.22 -0.97
CA GLY A 270 8.16 5.57 -0.29
C GLY A 270 9.40 5.04 -0.98
N THR A 271 9.45 5.14 -2.31
CA THR A 271 10.60 4.67 -3.08
C THR A 271 11.88 5.39 -2.64
N GLY A 272 12.88 4.62 -2.27
CA GLY A 272 14.22 5.11 -1.92
C GLY A 272 14.61 4.98 -0.45
N ILE A 273 13.71 4.53 0.42
CA ILE A 273 13.94 4.49 1.88
C ILE A 273 15.13 3.58 2.28
N PHE A 274 15.30 2.43 1.62
CA PHE A 274 16.32 1.44 2.00
C PHE A 274 17.67 1.63 1.33
N ALA A 275 17.67 1.98 0.03
CA ALA A 275 18.88 1.96 -0.79
C ALA A 275 19.02 3.16 -1.74
N GLY A 276 18.15 4.18 -1.59
CA GLY A 276 18.07 5.33 -2.48
C GLY A 276 17.20 5.05 -3.71
N PHE A 277 16.66 6.16 -4.27
CA PHE A 277 15.64 6.08 -5.31
C PHE A 277 16.08 5.27 -6.54
N ASP A 278 17.24 5.57 -7.12
CA ASP A 278 17.67 4.96 -8.38
C ASP A 278 17.85 3.44 -8.26
N MET A 279 18.44 2.97 -7.15
CA MET A 279 18.65 1.54 -6.93
C MET A 279 17.33 0.81 -6.70
N GLU A 280 16.46 1.32 -5.84
CA GLU A 280 15.17 0.70 -5.56
C GLU A 280 14.28 0.68 -6.80
N ALA A 281 14.20 1.79 -7.52
CA ALA A 281 13.46 1.89 -8.77
C ALA A 281 13.94 0.91 -9.84
N ALA A 282 15.25 0.69 -9.95
CA ALA A 282 15.82 -0.30 -10.86
C ALA A 282 15.45 -1.74 -10.47
N LEU A 283 15.51 -2.08 -9.17
CA LEU A 283 15.13 -3.40 -8.66
C LEU A 283 13.64 -3.68 -8.85
N ILE A 284 12.79 -2.69 -8.53
CA ILE A 284 11.34 -2.79 -8.73
C ILE A 284 11.02 -2.94 -10.22
N LYS A 285 11.66 -2.14 -11.10
CA LYS A 285 11.50 -2.27 -12.55
C LYS A 285 11.86 -3.67 -13.02
N ALA A 286 13.03 -4.19 -12.65
CA ALA A 286 13.47 -5.53 -13.03
C ALA A 286 12.50 -6.63 -12.58
N ALA A 287 11.81 -6.44 -11.44
CA ALA A 287 10.80 -7.36 -10.95
C ALA A 287 9.48 -7.26 -11.74
N PHE A 288 8.94 -6.05 -11.94
CA PHE A 288 7.61 -5.83 -12.52
C PHE A 288 7.58 -5.93 -14.05
N GLU A 289 8.72 -5.89 -14.73
CA GLU A 289 8.81 -6.16 -16.18
C GLU A 289 8.87 -7.67 -16.52
N ARG A 290 8.90 -8.55 -15.53
CA ARG A 290 8.83 -10.00 -15.79
C ARG A 290 7.41 -10.37 -16.21
N GLN A 291 7.30 -11.25 -17.21
CA GLN A 291 6.00 -11.72 -17.73
C GLN A 291 5.07 -12.29 -16.63
N ALA A 292 5.62 -12.87 -15.56
CA ALA A 292 4.86 -13.40 -14.44
C ALA A 292 4.36 -12.37 -13.44
N ALA A 293 4.72 -11.09 -13.57
CA ALA A 293 4.33 -10.06 -12.61
C ALA A 293 2.81 -9.83 -12.58
N ALA A 294 2.16 -9.80 -13.77
CA ALA A 294 0.74 -9.59 -13.96
C ALA A 294 0.18 -8.37 -13.18
N ALA A 295 1.00 -7.36 -12.98
CA ALA A 295 0.67 -6.12 -12.26
C ALA A 295 1.58 -4.97 -12.70
N ARG A 296 1.09 -3.74 -12.50
CA ARG A 296 1.87 -2.50 -12.63
C ARG A 296 2.05 -1.82 -11.28
N ILE A 297 3.05 -0.93 -11.23
CA ILE A 297 3.33 -0.18 -10.01
C ILE A 297 3.69 1.29 -10.31
N MET A 298 3.15 2.20 -9.50
CA MET A 298 3.55 3.60 -9.44
C MET A 298 4.66 3.77 -8.41
N LEU A 299 5.75 4.43 -8.74
CA LEU A 299 6.78 4.82 -7.79
C LEU A 299 6.53 6.23 -7.27
N MET A 300 6.60 6.38 -5.96
CA MET A 300 6.36 7.62 -5.24
C MET A 300 7.64 7.98 -4.45
N PRO A 301 8.49 8.89 -4.95
CA PRO A 301 9.72 9.27 -4.24
C PRO A 301 9.39 9.97 -2.93
N MET A 302 10.20 9.69 -1.90
CA MET A 302 10.14 10.44 -0.64
C MET A 302 10.70 11.85 -0.82
N ALA A 303 10.03 12.86 -0.27
CA ALA A 303 10.48 14.26 -0.31
C ALA A 303 11.90 14.42 0.26
N SER A 304 12.25 13.69 1.32
CA SER A 304 13.58 13.68 1.93
C SER A 304 14.67 13.15 0.98
N MET A 305 14.34 12.20 0.09
CA MET A 305 15.28 11.66 -0.89
C MET A 305 15.53 12.60 -2.06
N VAL A 306 14.63 13.56 -2.27
CA VAL A 306 14.71 14.58 -3.33
C VAL A 306 15.09 15.95 -2.76
N ALA A 307 15.40 16.03 -1.46
CA ALA A 307 15.66 17.29 -0.76
C ALA A 307 16.87 18.06 -1.33
N ALA A 308 17.91 17.35 -1.78
CA ALA A 308 19.14 17.93 -2.32
C ALA A 308 19.03 18.39 -3.78
N GLU A 309 17.98 18.00 -4.51
CA GLU A 309 17.82 18.37 -5.92
C GLU A 309 17.48 19.85 -6.05
N THR A 310 18.24 20.58 -6.83
CA THR A 310 18.02 22.02 -7.05
C THR A 310 17.07 22.30 -8.21
N ASP A 311 17.02 21.41 -9.20
CA ASP A 311 16.13 21.47 -10.36
C ASP A 311 15.21 20.25 -10.39
N LEU A 312 14.02 20.40 -9.79
CA LEU A 312 13.01 19.35 -9.70
C LEU A 312 12.42 18.97 -11.07
N ASP A 313 12.39 19.89 -12.03
CA ASP A 313 11.90 19.62 -13.38
C ASP A 313 12.86 18.72 -14.15
N ALA A 314 14.14 19.07 -14.18
CA ALA A 314 15.17 18.26 -14.82
C ALA A 314 15.30 16.88 -14.17
N TRP A 315 15.24 16.81 -12.85
CA TRP A 315 15.25 15.55 -12.10
C TRP A 315 14.06 14.66 -12.48
N TYR A 316 12.84 15.20 -12.41
CA TYR A 316 11.64 14.46 -12.75
C TYR A 316 11.63 13.97 -14.19
N ASP A 317 11.97 14.82 -15.15
CA ASP A 317 12.04 14.45 -16.57
C ASP A 317 13.10 13.40 -16.85
N GLY A 318 14.23 13.45 -16.15
CA GLY A 318 15.28 12.44 -16.20
C GLY A 318 14.79 11.07 -15.75
N ILE A 319 14.08 11.03 -14.63
CA ILE A 319 13.53 9.79 -14.09
C ILE A 319 12.39 9.26 -14.96
N ARG A 320 11.41 10.07 -15.30
CA ARG A 320 10.26 9.65 -16.09
C ARG A 320 10.66 8.95 -17.39
N ARG A 321 11.69 9.45 -18.08
CA ARG A 321 12.19 8.83 -19.33
C ARG A 321 12.68 7.39 -19.16
N LYS A 322 13.19 7.01 -17.96
CA LYS A 322 13.67 5.66 -17.66
C LYS A 322 12.56 4.61 -17.63
N PHE A 323 11.30 5.05 -17.47
CA PHE A 323 10.13 4.17 -17.27
C PHE A 323 9.09 4.22 -18.40
N VAL A 324 9.33 4.99 -19.47
CA VAL A 324 8.42 5.02 -20.63
C VAL A 324 8.29 3.63 -21.24
N GLY A 325 7.04 3.20 -21.46
CA GLY A 325 6.75 1.89 -22.08
C GLY A 325 6.92 0.68 -21.15
N THR A 326 7.06 0.91 -19.84
CA THR A 326 7.18 -0.16 -18.83
C THR A 326 5.92 -0.27 -17.97
N HIS A 327 5.79 -1.34 -17.17
CA HIS A 327 4.72 -1.50 -16.18
C HIS A 327 4.99 -0.69 -14.91
N VAL A 328 6.17 -0.11 -14.79
CA VAL A 328 6.53 0.80 -13.70
C VAL A 328 6.31 2.24 -14.15
N ARG A 329 5.60 3.01 -13.37
CA ARG A 329 5.29 4.41 -13.67
C ARG A 329 5.92 5.33 -12.64
N VAL A 330 6.27 6.51 -13.10
CA VAL A 330 6.66 7.64 -12.26
C VAL A 330 5.90 8.85 -12.76
N ASP A 331 5.05 9.40 -11.91
CA ASP A 331 4.35 10.66 -12.17
C ASP A 331 4.91 11.77 -11.27
N ARG A 332 4.52 13.03 -11.52
CA ARG A 332 4.96 14.18 -10.73
C ARG A 332 4.27 14.19 -9.35
N ARG A 333 4.61 13.18 -8.54
CA ARG A 333 4.05 12.92 -7.21
C ARG A 333 5.17 12.74 -6.20
N VAL A 334 4.92 13.11 -4.96
CA VAL A 334 5.92 13.02 -3.89
C VAL A 334 5.27 12.64 -2.57
N LYS A 335 5.93 11.77 -1.79
CA LYS A 335 5.51 11.34 -0.46
C LYS A 335 6.20 12.17 0.62
N MET A 336 5.41 12.63 1.59
CA MET A 336 5.86 13.36 2.78
C MET A 336 5.34 12.69 4.04
N LEU A 337 6.01 12.90 5.16
CA LEU A 337 5.66 12.33 6.45
C LEU A 337 5.47 13.47 7.46
N ALA A 338 4.27 13.60 8.04
CA ALA A 338 4.00 14.63 9.04
C ALA A 338 4.27 14.12 10.46
N ASP A 339 3.49 13.19 10.95
CA ASP A 339 3.51 12.75 12.34
C ASP A 339 3.79 11.24 12.48
N GLY A 340 3.85 10.77 13.72
CA GLY A 340 4.30 9.44 14.06
C GLY A 340 3.33 8.31 13.65
N ALA A 341 3.86 7.09 13.69
CA ALA A 341 3.16 5.90 13.28
C ALA A 341 2.02 5.51 14.23
N PHE A 342 0.89 5.11 13.66
CA PHE A 342 -0.26 4.62 14.41
C PHE A 342 0.09 3.34 15.20
N PHE A 343 0.74 2.36 14.60
CA PHE A 343 1.12 1.11 15.27
C PHE A 343 2.09 1.29 16.46
N ALA A 344 2.77 2.44 16.56
CA ALA A 344 3.72 2.74 17.65
C ALA A 344 3.15 3.69 18.72
N LEU A 345 1.86 4.02 18.69
CA LEU A 345 1.23 5.06 19.55
C LEU A 345 1.98 6.40 19.51
N ASN A 346 2.47 6.79 18.33
CA ASN A 346 3.30 7.98 18.16
C ASN A 346 2.65 9.08 17.29
N MET A 347 1.41 8.90 16.83
CA MET A 347 0.70 9.95 16.09
C MET A 347 0.49 11.18 16.97
N ARG A 348 0.56 12.38 16.39
CA ARG A 348 0.37 13.65 17.12
C ARG A 348 -1.10 13.85 17.47
N MET A 349 -1.36 13.91 18.78
CA MET A 349 -2.71 14.01 19.33
C MET A 349 -2.94 15.34 20.03
N ASN A 350 -4.05 16.01 19.72
CA ASN A 350 -4.56 17.13 20.49
C ASN A 350 -4.83 16.73 21.95
N ALA A 351 -4.84 17.73 22.87
CA ALA A 351 -5.20 17.47 24.25
C ALA A 351 -6.53 16.67 24.33
N PRO A 352 -6.61 15.68 25.23
CA PRO A 352 -5.71 15.33 26.32
C PRO A 352 -4.54 14.41 25.95
N GLY A 353 -4.24 14.16 24.68
CA GLY A 353 -3.19 13.22 24.27
C GLY A 353 -3.61 11.76 24.43
N TYR A 354 -2.65 10.88 24.63
CA TYR A 354 -2.87 9.48 24.99
C TYR A 354 -3.26 9.32 26.46
N LEU A 355 -3.67 8.12 26.86
CA LEU A 355 -4.11 7.86 28.26
C LEU A 355 -3.00 8.03 29.29
N ASP A 356 -1.76 7.85 28.93
CA ASP A 356 -0.56 8.09 29.77
C ASP A 356 -0.08 9.55 29.75
N GLY A 357 -0.77 10.42 28.99
CA GLY A 357 -0.50 11.85 28.91
C GLY A 357 0.50 12.28 27.85
N HIS A 358 1.16 11.36 27.12
CA HIS A 358 1.99 11.76 25.98
C HIS A 358 1.12 12.19 24.77
N ILE A 359 1.71 12.93 23.84
CA ILE A 359 1.00 13.52 22.69
C ILE A 359 1.53 13.05 21.34
N GLY A 360 2.40 12.02 21.32
CA GLY A 360 3.04 11.54 20.10
C GLY A 360 4.20 12.41 19.62
N LYS A 361 4.67 12.16 18.39
CA LYS A 361 5.90 12.77 17.84
C LYS A 361 5.66 13.30 16.43
N TRP A 362 6.42 14.31 16.04
CA TRP A 362 6.59 14.70 14.65
C TRP A 362 7.65 13.80 14.00
N ILE A 363 7.41 13.35 12.75
CA ILE A 363 8.46 12.80 11.88
C ILE A 363 9.16 13.95 11.16
N THR A 364 8.36 14.91 10.68
CA THR A 364 8.87 16.16 10.11
C THR A 364 8.29 17.33 10.90
N GLU A 365 9.14 18.16 11.48
CA GLU A 365 8.69 19.33 12.23
C GLU A 365 7.88 20.29 11.33
N PRO A 366 6.84 20.96 11.87
CA PRO A 366 5.91 21.79 11.10
C PRO A 366 6.58 22.86 10.21
N PRO A 367 7.65 23.57 10.62
CA PRO A 367 8.33 24.51 9.73
C PRO A 367 8.95 23.86 8.50
N ILE A 368 9.57 22.68 8.65
CA ILE A 368 10.17 21.92 7.56
C ILE A 368 9.07 21.37 6.63
N LEU A 369 7.96 20.89 7.21
CA LEU A 369 6.81 20.41 6.44
C LEU A 369 6.21 21.50 5.56
N ARG A 370 6.06 22.73 6.08
CA ARG A 370 5.63 23.92 5.32
C ARG A 370 6.56 24.21 4.14
N GLU A 371 7.87 24.17 4.37
CA GLU A 371 8.86 24.37 3.32
C GLU A 371 8.73 23.32 2.23
N GLN A 372 8.61 22.04 2.60
CA GLN A 372 8.40 20.94 1.66
C GLN A 372 7.11 21.12 0.85
N PHE A 373 5.99 21.45 1.50
CA PHE A 373 4.72 21.70 0.79
C PHE A 373 4.87 22.82 -0.23
N THR A 374 5.41 23.95 0.17
CA THR A 374 5.59 25.10 -0.71
C THR A 374 6.49 24.75 -1.89
N ARG A 375 7.61 24.09 -1.64
CA ARG A 375 8.59 23.71 -2.66
C ARG A 375 8.00 22.79 -3.72
N PHE A 376 7.44 21.66 -3.30
CA PHE A 376 6.94 20.66 -4.24
C PHE A 376 5.65 21.10 -4.94
N TRP A 377 4.78 21.80 -4.21
CA TRP A 377 3.57 22.36 -4.81
C TRP A 377 3.89 23.38 -5.89
N SER A 378 4.81 24.30 -5.63
CA SER A 378 5.24 25.31 -6.62
C SER A 378 5.92 24.69 -7.84
N ALA A 379 6.56 23.53 -7.68
CA ALA A 379 7.13 22.75 -8.78
C ALA A 379 6.10 21.83 -9.48
N GLY A 380 4.81 21.96 -9.20
CA GLY A 380 3.75 21.22 -9.90
C GLY A 380 3.57 19.77 -9.46
N PHE A 381 4.09 19.36 -8.30
CA PHE A 381 3.91 18.02 -7.79
C PHE A 381 2.55 17.84 -7.11
N HIS A 382 1.93 16.67 -7.28
CA HIS A 382 0.86 16.18 -6.43
C HIS A 382 1.46 15.71 -5.10
N LEU A 383 0.76 15.95 -3.99
CA LEU A 383 1.28 15.64 -2.66
C LEU A 383 0.58 14.42 -2.05
N HIS A 384 1.36 13.51 -1.49
CA HIS A 384 0.90 12.41 -0.66
C HIS A 384 1.49 12.59 0.74
N ILE A 385 0.63 12.72 1.75
CA ILE A 385 1.05 13.15 3.08
C ILE A 385 0.63 12.12 4.11
N HIS A 386 1.61 11.42 4.71
CA HIS A 386 1.37 10.60 5.88
C HIS A 386 0.91 11.49 7.04
N VAL A 387 -0.27 11.24 7.56
CA VAL A 387 -0.81 11.91 8.73
C VAL A 387 -1.77 10.98 9.46
N ASN A 388 -1.56 10.77 10.75
CA ASN A 388 -2.33 9.83 11.56
C ASN A 388 -3.16 10.49 12.67
N GLY A 389 -2.60 11.43 13.42
CA GLY A 389 -3.25 12.04 14.58
C GLY A 389 -3.98 13.34 14.24
N ASP A 390 -4.90 13.73 15.11
CA ASP A 390 -5.73 14.92 14.89
C ASP A 390 -4.96 16.23 15.05
N GLU A 391 -3.94 16.32 15.92
CA GLU A 391 -3.04 17.49 15.97
C GLU A 391 -2.19 17.56 14.70
N GLY A 392 -1.64 16.41 14.26
CA GLY A 392 -0.90 16.34 13.00
C GLY A 392 -1.75 16.80 11.82
N LEU A 393 -3.01 16.36 11.80
CA LEU A 393 -3.97 16.73 10.76
C LEU A 393 -4.33 18.21 10.78
N ASP A 394 -4.50 18.84 11.95
CA ASP A 394 -4.76 20.28 12.04
C ASP A 394 -3.61 21.09 11.43
N VAL A 395 -2.36 20.74 11.79
CA VAL A 395 -1.18 21.39 11.23
C VAL A 395 -1.09 21.20 9.71
N VAL A 396 -1.29 19.98 9.22
CA VAL A 396 -1.29 19.69 7.78
C VAL A 396 -2.35 20.51 7.05
N LEU A 397 -3.59 20.52 7.55
CA LEU A 397 -4.70 21.28 6.93
C LEU A 397 -4.46 22.79 6.96
N ASP A 398 -3.84 23.32 8.03
CA ASP A 398 -3.52 24.74 8.14
C ASP A 398 -2.43 25.15 7.16
N GLU A 399 -1.40 24.35 6.99
CA GLU A 399 -0.33 24.62 6.03
C GLU A 399 -0.78 24.47 4.59
N LEU A 400 -1.58 23.45 4.28
CA LEU A 400 -2.17 23.27 2.96
C LEU A 400 -3.13 24.42 2.57
N ALA A 401 -3.85 24.98 3.53
CA ALA A 401 -4.73 26.13 3.28
C ALA A 401 -3.99 27.41 2.86
N ARG A 402 -2.67 27.48 3.07
CA ARG A 402 -1.80 28.62 2.66
C ARG A 402 -1.30 28.48 1.23
N LEU A 403 -1.36 27.27 0.66
CA LEU A 403 -0.90 27.03 -0.71
C LEU A 403 -1.84 27.73 -1.72
N PRO A 404 -1.31 28.26 -2.82
CA PRO A 404 -2.14 28.79 -3.88
C PRO A 404 -2.98 27.66 -4.49
N MET A 405 -4.27 27.92 -4.69
CA MET A 405 -5.18 26.93 -5.27
C MET A 405 -4.74 26.56 -6.70
N ASN A 406 -4.53 25.28 -6.95
CA ASN A 406 -4.24 24.75 -8.27
C ASN A 406 -5.10 23.50 -8.54
N ARG A 407 -6.06 23.63 -9.44
CA ARG A 407 -7.02 22.56 -9.78
C ARG A 407 -6.41 21.41 -10.60
N SER A 408 -5.21 21.59 -11.13
CA SER A 408 -4.48 20.53 -11.86
C SER A 408 -3.66 19.62 -10.97
N GLN A 409 -3.48 20.00 -9.71
CA GLN A 409 -2.74 19.21 -8.72
C GLN A 409 -3.71 18.63 -7.69
N THR A 410 -3.35 17.49 -7.13
CA THR A 410 -4.12 16.79 -6.11
C THR A 410 -3.31 16.61 -4.84
N ILE A 411 -4.01 16.49 -3.72
CA ILE A 411 -3.41 16.21 -2.42
C ILE A 411 -4.16 15.03 -1.82
N THR A 412 -3.42 13.99 -1.45
CA THR A 412 -3.93 12.79 -0.80
C THR A 412 -3.36 12.70 0.61
N LEU A 413 -4.23 12.58 1.60
CA LEU A 413 -3.88 12.28 2.98
C LEU A 413 -3.78 10.76 3.13
N GLU A 414 -2.63 10.27 3.56
CA GLU A 414 -2.37 8.84 3.74
C GLU A 414 -2.67 8.42 5.18
N HIS A 415 -3.23 7.24 5.36
CA HIS A 415 -3.59 6.57 6.60
C HIS A 415 -4.80 7.17 7.32
N LEU A 416 -4.76 8.44 7.69
CA LEU A 416 -5.80 9.15 8.44
C LEU A 416 -6.29 8.34 9.64
N GLY A 417 -5.37 8.00 10.56
CA GLY A 417 -5.62 7.09 11.68
C GLY A 417 -6.72 7.57 12.60
N TYR A 418 -6.65 8.82 13.06
CA TYR A 418 -7.69 9.46 13.87
C TYR A 418 -7.97 10.88 13.38
N SER A 419 -9.24 11.19 13.18
CA SER A 419 -9.71 12.52 12.78
C SER A 419 -11.02 12.86 13.47
N THR A 420 -11.30 14.15 13.59
CA THR A 420 -12.58 14.68 14.10
C THR A 420 -13.56 14.93 12.95
N GLU A 421 -14.85 15.03 13.27
CA GLU A 421 -15.88 15.40 12.30
C GLU A 421 -15.67 16.79 11.69
N ALA A 422 -15.08 17.72 12.46
CA ALA A 422 -14.71 19.06 11.99
C ALA A 422 -13.59 19.01 10.95
N GLN A 423 -12.57 18.19 11.19
CA GLN A 423 -11.46 17.99 10.26
C GLN A 423 -11.93 17.31 8.96
N ASN A 424 -12.81 16.31 9.06
CA ASN A 424 -13.38 15.68 7.87
C ASN A 424 -14.20 16.66 7.01
N ARG A 425 -14.88 17.63 7.62
CA ARG A 425 -15.52 18.75 6.88
C ARG A 425 -14.48 19.63 6.17
N ARG A 426 -13.34 19.90 6.82
CA ARG A 426 -12.24 20.67 6.19
C ARG A 426 -11.64 19.92 5.02
N ILE A 427 -11.37 18.62 5.16
CA ILE A 427 -10.86 17.74 4.08
C ILE A 427 -11.77 17.85 2.85
N ALA A 428 -13.08 17.67 3.03
CA ALA A 428 -14.06 17.76 1.96
C ALA A 428 -14.11 19.16 1.33
N LYS A 429 -14.15 20.23 2.16
CA LYS A 429 -14.18 21.63 1.68
C LYS A 429 -12.94 21.99 0.86
N MET A 430 -11.79 21.45 1.21
CA MET A 430 -10.53 21.69 0.50
C MET A 430 -10.38 20.80 -0.75
N GLY A 431 -11.29 19.87 -1.00
CA GLY A 431 -11.22 18.94 -2.13
C GLY A 431 -10.05 17.95 -2.03
N LEU A 432 -9.65 17.59 -0.83
CA LEU A 432 -8.58 16.63 -0.60
C LEU A 432 -9.10 15.20 -0.78
N MET A 433 -8.21 14.29 -1.14
CA MET A 433 -8.46 12.84 -1.19
C MET A 433 -7.86 12.15 0.03
N VAL A 434 -8.34 10.95 0.32
CA VAL A 434 -7.82 10.13 1.44
C VAL A 434 -7.50 8.73 0.94
N SER A 435 -6.34 8.23 1.34
CA SER A 435 -5.95 6.83 1.21
C SER A 435 -5.82 6.27 2.64
N ALA A 436 -6.77 5.43 3.07
CA ALA A 436 -6.93 5.03 4.46
C ALA A 436 -6.49 3.59 4.72
N GLN A 437 -6.04 3.32 5.97
CA GLN A 437 -5.66 1.99 6.41
C GLN A 437 -6.66 1.41 7.42
N PRO A 438 -7.73 0.72 6.99
CA PRO A 438 -8.76 0.21 7.89
C PRO A 438 -8.26 -0.87 8.86
N ASN A 439 -7.11 -1.49 8.60
CA ASN A 439 -6.54 -2.51 9.49
C ASN A 439 -6.21 -1.98 10.90
N TYR A 440 -6.06 -0.66 11.06
CA TYR A 440 -5.94 -0.01 12.37
C TYR A 440 -7.13 -0.38 13.28
N ILE A 441 -8.35 -0.33 12.76
CA ILE A 441 -9.56 -0.73 13.50
C ILE A 441 -9.47 -2.21 13.89
N ARG A 442 -9.11 -3.05 12.92
CA ARG A 442 -9.09 -4.50 13.08
C ARG A 442 -8.14 -4.95 14.17
N VAL A 443 -6.89 -4.50 14.11
CA VAL A 443 -5.82 -4.98 14.98
C VAL A 443 -5.76 -4.20 16.28
N LEU A 444 -5.83 -2.87 16.20
CA LEU A 444 -5.52 -2.01 17.34
C LEU A 444 -6.75 -1.42 18.05
N GLY A 445 -7.96 -1.56 17.48
CA GLY A 445 -9.15 -0.93 18.05
C GLY A 445 -9.42 -1.28 19.53
N ASP A 446 -9.18 -2.53 19.94
CA ASP A 446 -9.38 -2.95 21.34
C ASP A 446 -8.22 -2.53 22.25
N VAL A 447 -7.00 -2.53 21.73
CA VAL A 447 -5.81 -2.10 22.49
C VAL A 447 -5.81 -0.60 22.70
N TYR A 448 -6.15 0.17 21.66
CA TYR A 448 -6.29 1.63 21.79
C TYR A 448 -7.40 2.05 22.74
N GLU A 449 -8.46 1.22 22.89
CA GLU A 449 -9.50 1.45 23.90
C GLU A 449 -8.93 1.40 25.31
N ARG A 450 -8.07 0.41 25.60
CA ARG A 450 -7.54 0.17 26.94
C ARG A 450 -6.32 1.01 27.30
N GLU A 451 -5.42 1.20 26.33
CA GLU A 451 -4.06 1.66 26.59
C GLU A 451 -3.66 2.91 25.78
N GLY A 452 -4.42 3.26 24.73
CA GLY A 452 -4.07 4.36 23.83
C GLY A 452 -4.95 5.60 24.02
N LEU A 453 -6.20 5.54 23.53
CA LEU A 453 -7.06 6.71 23.38
C LEU A 453 -8.31 6.69 24.26
N GLY A 454 -8.58 5.59 24.97
CA GLY A 454 -9.84 5.35 25.66
C GLY A 454 -11.00 4.97 24.73
N PRO A 455 -12.19 4.65 25.28
CA PRO A 455 -13.29 4.03 24.54
C PRO A 455 -13.83 4.92 23.40
N ASP A 456 -14.07 6.20 23.67
CA ASP A 456 -14.74 7.08 22.71
C ASP A 456 -13.88 7.39 21.48
N ARG A 457 -12.60 7.70 21.69
CA ARG A 457 -11.69 8.04 20.58
C ARG A 457 -11.28 6.81 19.80
N SER A 458 -11.02 5.69 20.48
CA SER A 458 -10.66 4.42 19.80
C SER A 458 -11.79 3.88 18.95
N ALA A 459 -13.06 4.07 19.34
CA ALA A 459 -14.20 3.69 18.52
C ALA A 459 -14.21 4.43 17.17
N ASN A 460 -13.66 5.64 17.14
CA ASN A 460 -13.67 6.54 15.99
C ASN A 460 -12.36 6.53 15.16
N ILE A 461 -11.50 5.54 15.34
CA ILE A 461 -10.36 5.30 14.45
C ILE A 461 -10.88 5.15 13.00
N ASN A 462 -10.23 5.82 12.03
CA ASN A 462 -10.65 5.87 10.63
C ASN A 462 -12.16 6.16 10.48
N ARG A 463 -12.58 7.41 10.57
CA ARG A 463 -13.96 7.87 10.37
C ARG A 463 -14.38 7.83 8.89
N LEU A 464 -14.37 6.62 8.30
CA LEU A 464 -14.58 6.44 6.85
C LEU A 464 -16.01 6.79 6.43
N GLY A 465 -17.02 6.42 7.23
CA GLY A 465 -18.41 6.78 6.95
C GLY A 465 -18.65 8.29 6.94
N SER A 466 -17.96 9.05 7.82
CA SER A 466 -17.99 10.51 7.80
C SER A 466 -17.44 11.07 6.48
N LEU A 467 -16.32 10.52 5.97
CA LEU A 467 -15.73 10.94 4.70
C LEU A 467 -16.63 10.58 3.51
N GLU A 468 -17.22 9.38 3.50
CA GLU A 468 -18.17 8.96 2.47
C GLU A 468 -19.37 9.93 2.40
N ARG A 469 -20.01 10.23 3.53
CA ARG A 469 -21.15 11.16 3.59
C ARG A 469 -20.82 12.57 3.11
N LYS A 470 -19.53 12.93 3.06
CA LYS A 470 -19.05 14.23 2.55
C LYS A 470 -18.55 14.16 1.11
N GLY A 471 -18.63 12.99 0.48
CA GLY A 471 -18.21 12.79 -0.91
C GLY A 471 -16.70 12.84 -1.13
N VAL A 472 -15.91 12.58 -0.08
CA VAL A 472 -14.44 12.53 -0.20
C VAL A 472 -14.04 11.29 -1.00
N PRO A 473 -13.19 11.41 -2.05
CA PRO A 473 -12.61 10.25 -2.72
C PRO A 473 -11.74 9.45 -1.76
N LEU A 474 -11.95 8.12 -1.72
CA LEU A 474 -11.32 7.22 -0.77
C LEU A 474 -10.60 6.07 -1.48
N GLY A 475 -9.31 5.87 -1.19
CA GLY A 475 -8.61 4.62 -1.40
C GLY A 475 -8.48 3.82 -0.10
N LEU A 476 -8.54 2.49 -0.17
CA LEU A 476 -8.19 1.61 0.96
C LEU A 476 -6.88 0.90 0.63
N HIS A 477 -5.92 0.94 1.57
CA HIS A 477 -4.59 0.39 1.36
C HIS A 477 -4.14 -0.57 2.46
N SER A 478 -3.16 -1.40 2.12
CA SER A 478 -2.54 -2.31 3.08
C SER A 478 -1.39 -1.68 3.85
N ASP A 479 -0.66 -0.76 3.23
CA ASP A 479 0.63 -0.32 3.77
C ASP A 479 1.52 -1.54 4.10
N PHE A 480 1.59 -2.47 3.13
CA PHE A 480 2.23 -3.76 3.39
C PHE A 480 3.70 -3.54 3.81
N ASN A 481 4.05 -3.93 5.02
CA ASN A 481 3.60 -5.03 5.89
C ASN A 481 2.66 -4.63 7.08
N MET A 482 2.07 -3.44 7.10
CA MET A 482 1.17 -3.09 8.23
C MET A 482 -0.15 -3.88 8.16
N ALA A 483 -0.62 -4.22 6.96
CA ALA A 483 -1.73 -5.13 6.70
C ALA A 483 -1.41 -6.07 5.53
N PRO A 484 -2.11 -7.20 5.38
CA PRO A 484 -2.01 -8.04 4.19
C PRO A 484 -2.40 -7.29 2.91
N VAL A 485 -1.71 -7.55 1.79
CA VAL A 485 -2.12 -7.09 0.44
C VAL A 485 -3.39 -7.84 0.04
N ASP A 486 -4.53 -7.42 0.59
CA ASP A 486 -5.84 -8.05 0.36
C ASP A 486 -6.94 -6.98 0.33
N PRO A 487 -7.18 -6.33 -0.82
CA PRO A 487 -8.17 -5.26 -0.93
C PRO A 487 -9.59 -5.68 -0.52
N LEU A 488 -10.01 -6.92 -0.81
CA LEU A 488 -11.32 -7.43 -0.38
C LEU A 488 -11.42 -7.54 1.13
N TYR A 489 -10.34 -7.92 1.81
CA TYR A 489 -10.27 -7.94 3.26
C TYR A 489 -10.30 -6.52 3.85
N LEU A 490 -9.59 -5.57 3.25
CA LEU A 490 -9.63 -4.17 3.66
C LEU A 490 -11.04 -3.57 3.50
N ALA A 491 -11.72 -3.87 2.37
CA ALA A 491 -13.11 -3.48 2.14
C ALA A 491 -14.05 -4.14 3.17
N TRP A 492 -13.81 -5.41 3.51
CA TRP A 492 -14.56 -6.09 4.58
C TRP A 492 -14.38 -5.41 5.93
N ILE A 493 -13.16 -5.02 6.31
CA ILE A 493 -12.91 -4.27 7.56
C ILE A 493 -13.67 -2.94 7.55
N ALA A 494 -13.55 -2.18 6.48
CA ALA A 494 -14.17 -0.85 6.34
C ALA A 494 -15.70 -0.90 6.41
N THR A 495 -16.32 -1.97 5.87
CA THR A 495 -17.78 -2.16 5.87
C THR A 495 -18.33 -2.77 7.15
N ASN A 496 -17.53 -3.50 7.93
CA ASN A 496 -17.99 -4.21 9.13
C ASN A 496 -17.45 -3.61 10.44
N ARG A 497 -16.24 -3.06 10.44
CA ARG A 497 -15.54 -2.46 11.59
C ARG A 497 -15.42 -3.39 12.80
N ILE A 498 -15.09 -4.67 12.54
CA ILE A 498 -14.96 -5.71 13.57
C ILE A 498 -13.48 -5.85 13.96
N THR A 499 -13.15 -5.68 15.24
CA THR A 499 -11.80 -5.88 15.79
C THR A 499 -11.39 -7.35 15.80
N ILE A 500 -10.11 -7.65 16.08
CA ILE A 500 -9.66 -9.05 16.26
C ILE A 500 -10.34 -9.70 17.48
N GLY A 501 -10.73 -8.93 18.49
CA GLY A 501 -11.51 -9.39 19.64
C GLY A 501 -13.02 -9.54 19.37
N GLY A 502 -13.47 -9.28 18.12
CA GLY A 502 -14.88 -9.46 17.73
C GLY A 502 -15.80 -8.27 18.03
N LYS A 503 -15.30 -7.18 18.59
CA LYS A 503 -16.12 -5.99 18.88
C LYS A 503 -16.36 -5.16 17.61
N VAL A 504 -17.56 -4.60 17.49
CA VAL A 504 -17.89 -3.62 16.43
C VAL A 504 -17.59 -2.22 16.94
N LYS A 505 -16.81 -1.43 16.20
CA LYS A 505 -16.43 -0.05 16.54
C LYS A 505 -17.18 0.96 15.67
N ALA A 506 -17.86 1.93 16.29
CA ALA A 506 -18.59 3.01 15.62
C ALA A 506 -19.33 2.56 14.34
N PRO A 507 -20.44 1.83 14.42
CA PRO A 507 -21.13 1.27 13.25
C PRO A 507 -21.61 2.33 12.24
N ASN A 508 -21.79 3.59 12.68
CA ASN A 508 -22.10 4.75 11.84
C ASN A 508 -20.92 5.22 10.97
N GLU A 509 -19.73 4.72 11.24
CA GLU A 509 -18.52 4.99 10.43
C GLU A 509 -18.18 3.85 9.46
N ARG A 510 -19.08 2.90 9.26
CA ARG A 510 -18.98 1.89 8.19
C ARG A 510 -19.09 2.55 6.82
N LEU A 511 -18.29 2.08 5.86
CA LEU A 511 -18.55 2.37 4.46
C LEU A 511 -19.76 1.58 3.95
N SER A 512 -20.47 2.15 2.99
CA SER A 512 -21.38 1.38 2.15
C SER A 512 -20.61 0.34 1.34
N LEU A 513 -21.27 -0.73 0.93
CA LEU A 513 -20.65 -1.77 0.08
C LEU A 513 -20.12 -1.19 -1.23
N ASP A 514 -20.91 -0.33 -1.89
CA ASP A 514 -20.51 0.31 -3.15
C ASP A 514 -19.25 1.17 -2.96
N LYS A 515 -19.24 2.02 -1.94
CA LYS A 515 -18.09 2.87 -1.62
C LYS A 515 -16.83 2.05 -1.33
N ALA A 516 -16.96 0.96 -0.57
CA ALA A 516 -15.82 0.10 -0.24
C ALA A 516 -15.25 -0.61 -1.49
N LEU A 517 -16.10 -1.05 -2.42
CA LEU A 517 -15.66 -1.65 -3.68
C LEU A 517 -15.02 -0.61 -4.61
N ARG A 518 -15.55 0.60 -4.65
CA ARG A 518 -14.94 1.74 -5.36
C ARG A 518 -13.60 2.13 -4.77
N ALA A 519 -13.46 2.07 -3.44
CA ALA A 519 -12.25 2.42 -2.71
C ALA A 519 -11.09 1.41 -2.89
N ILE A 520 -11.34 0.25 -3.49
CA ILE A 520 -10.33 -0.74 -3.89
C ILE A 520 -10.20 -0.89 -5.42
N THR A 521 -10.86 -0.01 -6.17
CA THR A 521 -10.88 0.00 -7.65
C THR A 521 -10.73 1.43 -8.17
N ILE A 522 -11.83 2.08 -8.60
CA ILE A 522 -11.76 3.37 -9.29
C ILE A 522 -11.29 4.51 -8.37
N GLU A 523 -11.75 4.58 -7.11
CA GLU A 523 -11.28 5.63 -6.21
C GLU A 523 -9.84 5.38 -5.72
N ALA A 524 -9.42 4.10 -5.59
CA ALA A 524 -8.02 3.77 -5.36
C ALA A 524 -7.14 4.20 -6.54
N ALA A 525 -7.64 4.09 -7.78
CA ALA A 525 -6.95 4.64 -8.95
C ALA A 525 -6.88 6.17 -8.92
N GLU A 526 -7.96 6.83 -8.51
CA GLU A 526 -8.05 8.29 -8.43
C GLU A 526 -7.04 8.87 -7.43
N VAL A 527 -6.94 8.30 -6.23
CA VAL A 527 -6.00 8.81 -5.20
C VAL A 527 -4.54 8.72 -5.63
N ILE A 528 -4.18 7.79 -6.52
CA ILE A 528 -2.84 7.70 -7.10
C ILE A 528 -2.74 8.29 -8.52
N GLY A 529 -3.82 8.89 -9.06
CA GLY A 529 -3.84 9.54 -10.37
C GLY A 529 -3.76 8.59 -11.56
N MET A 530 -4.31 7.39 -11.43
CA MET A 530 -4.33 6.38 -12.49
C MET A 530 -5.76 6.06 -13.01
N ASP A 531 -6.76 6.82 -12.58
CA ASP A 531 -8.19 6.61 -12.91
C ASP A 531 -8.51 6.70 -14.39
N SER A 532 -7.75 7.46 -15.17
CA SER A 532 -7.84 7.48 -16.63
C SER A 532 -7.34 6.19 -17.30
N LEU A 533 -6.54 5.39 -16.60
CA LEU A 533 -5.87 4.20 -17.13
C LEU A 533 -6.52 2.90 -16.63
N VAL A 534 -6.90 2.84 -15.36
CA VAL A 534 -7.37 1.63 -14.65
C VAL A 534 -8.52 1.96 -13.69
N GLY A 535 -8.96 0.98 -12.90
CA GLY A 535 -9.92 1.12 -11.81
C GLY A 535 -11.38 1.00 -12.21
N SER A 536 -11.70 1.02 -13.49
CA SER A 536 -13.04 0.68 -14.01
C SER A 536 -12.94 -0.04 -15.35
N VAL A 537 -13.99 -0.78 -15.73
CA VAL A 537 -14.08 -1.44 -17.04
C VAL A 537 -14.77 -0.47 -17.99
N ALA A 538 -13.96 0.35 -18.66
CA ALA A 538 -14.42 1.39 -19.59
C ALA A 538 -13.58 1.42 -20.87
N VAL A 539 -14.17 1.85 -21.96
CA VAL A 539 -13.50 1.98 -23.27
C VAL A 539 -12.26 2.88 -23.15
N GLY A 540 -11.15 2.42 -23.69
CA GLY A 540 -9.87 3.12 -23.70
C GLY A 540 -8.98 2.82 -22.48
N LYS A 541 -9.51 2.20 -21.42
CA LYS A 541 -8.73 1.77 -20.26
C LYS A 541 -8.03 0.43 -20.51
N LYS A 542 -7.07 0.12 -19.66
CA LYS A 542 -6.37 -1.17 -19.65
C LYS A 542 -7.34 -2.30 -19.33
N ALA A 543 -7.18 -3.41 -20.03
CA ALA A 543 -7.96 -4.62 -19.81
C ALA A 543 -7.41 -5.42 -18.63
N ASP A 544 -7.56 -4.84 -17.44
CA ASP A 544 -7.16 -5.43 -16.17
C ASP A 544 -8.40 -5.83 -15.38
N PHE A 545 -8.52 -7.12 -15.09
CA PHE A 545 -9.67 -7.64 -14.36
C PHE A 545 -9.23 -8.55 -13.23
N THR A 546 -9.97 -8.52 -12.13
CA THR A 546 -9.94 -9.56 -11.10
C THR A 546 -11.08 -10.55 -11.37
N VAL A 547 -10.77 -11.84 -11.36
CA VAL A 547 -11.74 -12.91 -11.58
C VAL A 547 -12.19 -13.43 -10.23
N LEU A 548 -13.48 -13.25 -9.92
CA LEU A 548 -14.11 -13.67 -8.67
C LEU A 548 -15.05 -14.87 -8.88
N ASP A 549 -15.13 -15.74 -7.87
CA ASP A 549 -16.07 -16.88 -7.87
C ASP A 549 -17.54 -16.45 -7.78
N ARG A 550 -17.82 -15.28 -7.22
CA ARG A 550 -19.18 -14.75 -6.98
C ARG A 550 -19.23 -13.23 -7.07
N ASP A 551 -20.43 -12.71 -7.31
CA ASP A 551 -20.71 -11.27 -7.37
C ASP A 551 -20.58 -10.64 -5.95
N PRO A 552 -19.66 -9.65 -5.75
CA PRO A 552 -19.47 -8.99 -4.46
C PRO A 552 -20.72 -8.27 -3.96
N TYR A 553 -21.57 -7.77 -4.85
CA TYR A 553 -22.84 -7.14 -4.46
C TYR A 553 -23.87 -8.15 -3.96
N LEU A 554 -23.87 -9.37 -4.50
CA LEU A 554 -24.78 -10.44 -4.08
C LEU A 554 -24.34 -11.10 -2.77
N VAL A 555 -23.04 -11.26 -2.54
CA VAL A 555 -22.54 -11.84 -1.27
C VAL A 555 -22.67 -10.85 -0.11
N GLY A 556 -22.66 -9.56 -0.39
CA GLY A 556 -22.84 -8.47 0.57
C GLY A 556 -21.62 -8.21 1.47
N ALA A 557 -21.64 -7.09 2.18
CA ALA A 557 -20.54 -6.59 2.99
C ALA A 557 -19.99 -7.60 4.01
N ALA A 558 -20.85 -8.35 4.68
CA ALA A 558 -20.45 -9.29 5.73
C ALA A 558 -19.55 -10.43 5.22
N LYS A 559 -19.69 -10.81 3.95
CA LYS A 559 -19.01 -11.95 3.34
C LYS A 559 -17.93 -11.58 2.31
N LEU A 560 -17.56 -10.32 2.15
CA LEU A 560 -16.55 -9.89 1.17
C LEU A 560 -15.26 -10.69 1.28
N ARG A 561 -14.79 -10.98 2.50
CA ARG A 561 -13.57 -11.76 2.75
C ARG A 561 -13.66 -13.24 2.38
N GLU A 562 -14.88 -13.76 2.09
CA GLU A 562 -15.11 -15.13 1.67
C GLU A 562 -15.07 -15.31 0.15
N LEU A 563 -14.99 -14.21 -0.60
CA LEU A 563 -14.82 -14.22 -2.04
C LEU A 563 -13.46 -14.84 -2.40
N LYS A 564 -13.49 -15.72 -3.41
CA LYS A 564 -12.28 -16.34 -3.92
C LYS A 564 -11.85 -15.64 -5.20
N VAL A 565 -10.63 -15.17 -5.21
CA VAL A 565 -9.96 -14.71 -6.42
C VAL A 565 -9.47 -15.93 -7.19
N LYS A 566 -9.98 -16.17 -8.39
CA LYS A 566 -9.57 -17.28 -9.27
C LYS A 566 -8.35 -16.95 -10.11
N GLY A 567 -8.07 -15.66 -10.29
CA GLY A 567 -6.94 -15.15 -11.04
C GLY A 567 -7.13 -13.70 -11.40
N VAL A 568 -6.20 -13.21 -12.22
CA VAL A 568 -6.24 -11.85 -12.79
C VAL A 568 -6.13 -11.91 -14.30
N VAL A 569 -6.76 -10.96 -14.97
CA VAL A 569 -6.45 -10.61 -16.35
C VAL A 569 -5.63 -9.32 -16.28
N PHE A 570 -4.45 -9.34 -16.83
CA PHE A 570 -3.56 -8.18 -16.88
C PHE A 570 -3.25 -7.84 -18.34
N GLU A 571 -3.63 -6.65 -18.76
CA GLU A 571 -3.54 -6.20 -20.17
C GLU A 571 -4.11 -7.23 -21.16
N GLY A 572 -5.24 -7.85 -20.80
CA GLY A 572 -5.94 -8.83 -21.64
C GLY A 572 -5.42 -10.27 -21.56
N GLU A 573 -4.39 -10.55 -20.74
CA GLU A 573 -3.85 -11.89 -20.57
C GLU A 573 -4.17 -12.45 -19.16
N TYR A 574 -4.76 -13.65 -19.13
CA TYR A 574 -5.18 -14.29 -17.90
C TYR A 574 -4.05 -15.07 -17.23
N THR A 575 -3.93 -14.89 -15.93
CA THR A 575 -3.06 -15.68 -15.06
C THR A 575 -3.87 -16.16 -13.84
N ALA A 576 -3.90 -17.48 -13.61
CA ALA A 576 -4.60 -18.04 -12.46
C ALA A 576 -3.96 -17.59 -11.14
N SER A 577 -4.76 -17.46 -10.09
CA SER A 577 -4.25 -17.41 -8.71
C SER A 577 -3.68 -18.79 -8.40
N ALA A 578 -2.42 -18.85 -7.96
CA ALA A 578 -1.76 -20.10 -7.62
C ALA A 578 -2.36 -20.75 -6.37
#